data_28395658e5432c7cf7044d5a8cfd2ac3
#
_entry.id   28395658e5432c7cf7044d5a8cfd2ac3
#
_cell.length_a   1.000
_cell.length_b   1.000
_cell.length_c   1.000
_cell.angle_alpha   90.00
_cell.angle_beta   90.00
_cell.angle_gamma   90.00
#
_symmetry.space_group_name_H-M   'P 1'
#
loop_
_entity.id
_entity.type
_entity.pdbx_description
1 polymer ?
#
loop_
_entity_poly.entity_id
_entity_poly.type
_entity_poly.pdbx_seq_one_letter_code
_entity_poly.pdbx_strand_id
1 'polypeptide(L)'
;KVDINKEVGCIDTIPFYLKARQIGALKMVYQAQKPNASTQVAALRQQIVKAQEDVKRYAELVKDGAANRKILDDSRNQLLVLQRQLAAQNSTLGNSTRSLSAQMGTADVEKLQVIDQLRKCHITSPISGTVLEKYAEQGEFVMTGKPLFKVADIQRLYLRAYITSQQLSKVKLG
;
A
#
# COMPACT_ATOMS: atom_id res chain seq x y z
N LYS A 1 -35.80 13.07 -11.03
CA LYS A 1 -35.57 12.91 -9.58
C LYS A 1 -34.38 11.98 -9.36
N VAL A 2 -33.60 12.27 -8.34
CA VAL A 2 -32.43 11.52 -7.96
C VAL A 2 -32.45 11.31 -6.46
N ASP A 3 -32.12 10.10 -6.01
CA ASP A 3 -32.01 9.77 -4.61
C ASP A 3 -30.56 9.98 -4.13
N ILE A 4 -30.39 10.18 -2.83
CA ILE A 4 -29.08 10.28 -2.21
C ILE A 4 -28.21 9.05 -2.54
N ASN A 5 -26.93 9.26 -2.87
CA ASN A 5 -25.96 8.24 -3.28
C ASN A 5 -26.29 7.52 -4.61
N LYS A 6 -27.34 7.94 -5.33
CA LYS A 6 -27.60 7.39 -6.67
C LYS A 6 -26.58 7.94 -7.66
N GLU A 7 -26.02 7.06 -8.48
CA GLU A 7 -25.10 7.45 -9.55
C GLU A 7 -25.81 8.26 -10.62
N VAL A 8 -25.24 9.41 -10.95
CA VAL A 8 -25.77 10.36 -11.94
C VAL A 8 -24.87 10.51 -13.15
N GLY A 9 -23.66 9.99 -13.07
CA GLY A 9 -22.70 9.99 -14.18
C GLY A 9 -21.46 9.20 -13.82
N CYS A 10 -20.72 8.82 -14.86
CA CYS A 10 -19.44 8.12 -14.71
C CYS A 10 -18.41 8.79 -15.60
N ILE A 11 -17.22 9.04 -15.04
CA ILE A 11 -16.03 9.47 -15.78
C ILE A 11 -15.31 8.23 -16.27
N ASP A 12 -14.51 8.34 -17.34
CA ASP A 12 -13.73 7.22 -17.87
C ASP A 12 -12.85 6.59 -16.76
N THR A 13 -13.10 5.32 -16.48
CA THR A 13 -12.42 4.54 -15.45
C THR A 13 -11.24 3.73 -15.98
N ILE A 14 -11.11 3.59 -17.31
CA ILE A 14 -10.12 2.71 -17.96
C ILE A 14 -8.69 3.07 -17.54
N PRO A 15 -8.25 4.35 -17.54
CA PRO A 15 -6.88 4.69 -17.16
C PRO A 15 -6.53 4.29 -15.73
N PHE A 16 -7.47 4.48 -14.80
CA PHE A 16 -7.29 4.14 -13.39
C PHE A 16 -7.27 2.62 -13.17
N TYR A 17 -8.13 1.89 -13.89
CA TYR A 17 -8.14 0.43 -13.84
C TYR A 17 -6.82 -0.17 -14.33
N LEU A 18 -6.31 0.33 -15.47
CA LEU A 18 -5.02 -0.10 -16.01
C LEU A 18 -3.87 0.20 -15.04
N LYS A 19 -3.88 1.39 -14.43
CA LYS A 19 -2.88 1.77 -13.42
C LYS A 19 -2.94 0.86 -12.18
N ALA A 20 -4.13 0.51 -11.70
CA ALA A 20 -4.28 -0.42 -10.59
C ALA A 20 -3.71 -1.82 -10.93
N ARG A 21 -3.92 -2.30 -12.15
CA ARG A 21 -3.32 -3.56 -12.64
C ARG A 21 -1.81 -3.48 -12.73
N GLN A 22 -1.26 -2.37 -13.23
CA GLN A 22 0.19 -2.15 -13.32
C GLN A 22 0.83 -2.21 -11.92
N ILE A 23 0.25 -1.55 -10.93
CA ILE A 23 0.73 -1.59 -9.53
C ILE A 23 0.66 -3.02 -8.98
N GLY A 24 -0.43 -3.75 -9.29
CA GLY A 24 -0.56 -5.16 -8.91
C GLY A 24 0.55 -6.04 -9.48
N ALA A 25 0.88 -5.86 -10.76
CA ALA A 25 1.98 -6.58 -11.42
C ALA A 25 3.34 -6.23 -10.80
N LEU A 26 3.59 -4.95 -10.51
CA LEU A 26 4.82 -4.50 -9.83
C LEU A 26 4.99 -5.17 -8.45
N LYS A 27 3.91 -5.28 -7.70
CA LYS A 27 3.92 -5.98 -6.41
C LYS A 27 4.30 -7.46 -6.54
N MET A 28 3.82 -8.14 -7.59
CA MET A 28 4.20 -9.53 -7.88
C MET A 28 5.71 -9.64 -8.19
N VAL A 29 6.28 -8.68 -8.92
CA VAL A 29 7.72 -8.62 -9.17
C VAL A 29 8.50 -8.50 -7.86
N TYR A 30 8.11 -7.60 -6.95
CA TYR A 30 8.76 -7.48 -5.64
C TYR A 30 8.63 -8.75 -4.79
N GLN A 31 7.50 -9.44 -4.87
CA GLN A 31 7.33 -10.74 -4.19
C GLN A 31 8.27 -11.81 -4.76
N ALA A 32 8.43 -11.87 -6.08
CA ALA A 32 9.32 -12.82 -6.73
C ALA A 32 10.80 -12.53 -6.46
N GLN A 33 11.15 -11.27 -6.20
CA GLN A 33 12.52 -10.85 -5.85
C GLN A 33 12.91 -11.16 -4.40
N LYS A 34 11.97 -11.61 -3.55
CA LYS A 34 12.33 -12.00 -2.18
C LYS A 34 13.35 -13.13 -2.22
N PRO A 35 14.55 -12.92 -1.61
CA PRO A 35 15.61 -13.90 -1.69
C PRO A 35 15.19 -15.21 -1.01
N ASN A 36 15.30 -16.31 -1.72
CA ASN A 36 15.18 -17.64 -1.12
C ASN A 36 16.51 -18.03 -0.47
N ALA A 37 16.69 -17.56 0.75
CA ALA A 37 17.94 -17.75 1.50
C ALA A 37 18.05 -19.09 2.20
N SER A 38 17.04 -19.93 2.15
CA SER A 38 16.99 -21.16 2.95
C SER A 38 18.16 -22.09 2.67
N THR A 39 18.55 -22.25 1.41
CA THR A 39 19.62 -23.16 1.00
C THR A 39 21.00 -22.69 1.44
N GLN A 40 21.33 -21.41 1.22
CA GLN A 40 22.64 -20.87 1.60
C GLN A 40 22.82 -20.82 3.12
N VAL A 41 21.80 -20.41 3.85
CA VAL A 41 21.79 -20.39 5.31
C VAL A 41 21.87 -21.81 5.87
N ALA A 42 21.17 -22.77 5.27
CA ALA A 42 21.23 -24.17 5.66
C ALA A 42 22.64 -24.75 5.48
N ALA A 43 23.28 -24.48 4.35
CA ALA A 43 24.66 -24.92 4.09
C ALA A 43 25.65 -24.36 5.12
N LEU A 44 25.60 -23.06 5.43
CA LEU A 44 26.42 -22.44 6.46
C LEU A 44 26.16 -23.01 7.86
N ARG A 45 24.89 -23.29 8.21
CA ARG A 45 24.56 -23.96 9.49
C ARG A 45 25.17 -25.37 9.59
N GLN A 46 25.12 -26.13 8.51
CA GLN A 46 25.78 -27.46 8.46
C GLN A 46 27.28 -27.36 8.66
N GLN A 47 27.95 -26.39 8.01
CA GLN A 47 29.41 -26.16 8.21
C GLN A 47 29.69 -25.74 9.67
N ILE A 48 28.86 -24.94 10.30
CA ILE A 48 29.01 -24.56 11.71
C ILE A 48 28.86 -25.78 12.63
N VAL A 49 27.90 -26.66 12.39
CA VAL A 49 27.72 -27.90 13.17
C VAL A 49 28.99 -28.76 13.09
N LYS A 50 29.50 -28.96 11.87
CA LYS A 50 30.75 -29.71 11.68
C LYS A 50 31.95 -29.06 12.40
N ALA A 51 32.10 -27.74 12.28
CA ALA A 51 33.18 -27.03 12.97
C ALA A 51 33.04 -27.09 14.50
N GLN A 52 31.80 -27.13 15.04
CA GLN A 52 31.56 -27.33 16.47
C GLN A 52 31.98 -28.72 16.94
N GLU A 53 31.72 -29.76 16.15
CA GLU A 53 32.17 -31.14 16.43
C GLU A 53 33.68 -31.24 16.40
N ASP A 54 34.34 -30.59 15.43
CA ASP A 54 35.81 -30.56 15.35
C ASP A 54 36.42 -29.85 16.57
N VAL A 55 35.86 -28.70 17.00
CA VAL A 55 36.32 -28.03 18.23
C VAL A 55 36.18 -28.94 19.46
N LYS A 56 35.07 -29.66 19.60
CA LYS A 56 34.86 -30.61 20.71
C LYS A 56 35.92 -31.72 20.67
N ARG A 57 36.13 -32.33 19.50
CA ARG A 57 37.07 -33.41 19.29
C ARG A 57 38.52 -32.96 19.63
N TYR A 58 38.94 -31.81 19.12
CA TYR A 58 40.28 -31.29 19.40
C TYR A 58 40.43 -30.84 20.85
N ALA A 59 39.37 -30.38 21.50
CA ALA A 59 39.41 -30.03 22.92
C ALA A 59 39.69 -31.28 23.80
N GLU A 60 39.06 -32.43 23.46
CA GLU A 60 39.34 -33.71 24.15
C GLU A 60 40.75 -34.21 23.88
N LEU A 61 41.18 -34.18 22.60
CA LEU A 61 42.55 -34.62 22.27
C LEU A 61 43.64 -33.78 22.92
N VAL A 62 43.45 -32.47 23.05
CA VAL A 62 44.39 -31.59 23.75
C VAL A 62 44.38 -31.86 25.25
N LYS A 63 43.22 -32.13 25.84
CA LYS A 63 43.09 -32.51 27.25
C LYS A 63 43.85 -33.79 27.58
N ASP A 64 43.79 -34.76 26.65
CA ASP A 64 44.47 -36.06 26.79
C ASP A 64 45.94 -36.01 26.36
N GLY A 65 46.49 -34.83 26.02
CA GLY A 65 47.88 -34.65 25.57
C GLY A 65 48.17 -35.17 24.17
N ALA A 66 47.16 -35.61 23.41
CA ALA A 66 47.28 -36.23 22.10
C ALA A 66 47.31 -35.23 20.92
N ALA A 67 47.04 -33.93 21.17
CA ALA A 67 47.06 -32.89 20.15
C ALA A 67 47.67 -31.56 20.65
N ASN A 68 48.19 -30.74 19.70
CA ASN A 68 48.73 -29.44 20.01
C ASN A 68 47.61 -28.41 20.22
N ARG A 69 47.76 -27.53 21.20
CA ARG A 69 46.85 -26.44 21.53
C ARG A 69 46.55 -25.54 20.33
N LYS A 70 47.51 -25.33 19.43
CA LYS A 70 47.34 -24.54 18.21
C LYS A 70 46.21 -25.07 17.33
N ILE A 71 46.07 -26.39 17.17
CA ILE A 71 45.00 -27.00 16.36
C ILE A 71 43.61 -26.66 16.95
N LEU A 72 43.48 -26.67 18.26
CA LEU A 72 42.24 -26.28 18.92
C LEU A 72 41.93 -24.80 18.68
N ASP A 73 42.92 -23.92 18.79
CA ASP A 73 42.74 -22.50 18.58
C ASP A 73 42.40 -22.18 17.11
N ASP A 74 43.04 -22.86 16.16
CA ASP A 74 42.69 -22.74 14.73
C ASP A 74 41.23 -23.20 14.45
N SER A 75 40.81 -24.31 15.04
CA SER A 75 39.44 -24.80 14.91
C SER A 75 38.40 -23.84 15.52
N ARG A 76 38.70 -23.23 16.68
CA ARG A 76 37.86 -22.19 17.29
C ARG A 76 37.75 -20.95 16.42
N ASN A 77 38.86 -20.50 15.83
CA ASN A 77 38.89 -19.38 14.91
C ASN A 77 38.06 -19.68 13.65
N GLN A 78 38.15 -20.88 13.09
CA GLN A 78 37.33 -21.30 11.96
C GLN A 78 35.83 -21.28 12.28
N LEU A 79 35.43 -21.81 13.45
CA LEU A 79 34.06 -21.74 13.92
C LEU A 79 33.59 -20.30 14.04
N LEU A 80 34.40 -19.42 14.61
CA LEU A 80 34.07 -18.00 14.77
C LEU A 80 33.84 -17.29 13.40
N VAL A 81 34.71 -17.60 12.41
CA VAL A 81 34.56 -17.07 11.04
C VAL A 81 33.25 -17.50 10.42
N LEU A 82 32.90 -18.80 10.51
CA LEU A 82 31.64 -19.32 9.97
C LEU A 82 30.41 -18.69 10.65
N GLN A 83 30.45 -18.50 11.97
CA GLN A 83 29.39 -17.83 12.72
C GLN A 83 29.22 -16.37 12.28
N ARG A 84 30.31 -15.64 12.07
CA ARG A 84 30.28 -14.26 11.56
C ARG A 84 29.75 -14.20 10.13
N GLN A 85 30.11 -15.15 9.28
CA GLN A 85 29.56 -15.25 7.92
C GLN A 85 28.06 -15.48 7.93
N LEU A 86 27.56 -16.38 8.79
CA LEU A 86 26.13 -16.62 8.95
C LEU A 86 25.41 -15.36 9.45
N ALA A 87 25.97 -14.65 10.41
CA ALA A 87 25.39 -13.40 10.92
C ALA A 87 25.32 -12.32 9.84
N ALA A 88 26.41 -12.14 9.06
CA ALA A 88 26.45 -11.21 7.94
C ALA A 88 25.43 -11.57 6.87
N GLN A 89 25.33 -12.84 6.48
CA GLN A 89 24.34 -13.32 5.51
C GLN A 89 22.91 -13.06 5.98
N ASN A 90 22.59 -13.39 7.24
CA ASN A 90 21.28 -13.12 7.82
C ASN A 90 20.94 -11.62 7.84
N SER A 91 21.91 -10.76 8.15
CA SER A 91 21.75 -9.31 8.13
C SER A 91 21.42 -8.79 6.72
N THR A 92 22.19 -9.25 5.72
CA THR A 92 21.98 -8.88 4.31
C THR A 92 20.58 -9.30 3.84
N LEU A 93 20.18 -10.53 4.14
CA LEU A 93 18.85 -11.06 3.81
C LEU A 93 17.73 -10.30 4.52
N GLY A 94 17.91 -10.01 5.79
CA GLY A 94 16.97 -9.23 6.59
C GLY A 94 16.78 -7.82 6.02
N ASN A 95 17.88 -7.16 5.64
CA ASN A 95 17.84 -5.83 5.04
C ASN A 95 17.15 -5.85 3.66
N SER A 96 17.48 -6.82 2.81
CA SER A 96 16.86 -6.99 1.50
C SER A 96 15.34 -7.24 1.63
N THR A 97 14.95 -8.16 2.52
CA THR A 97 13.53 -8.46 2.78
C THR A 97 12.79 -7.25 3.32
N ARG A 98 13.40 -6.47 4.21
CA ARG A 98 12.81 -5.24 4.76
C ARG A 98 12.63 -4.17 3.68
N SER A 99 13.64 -3.98 2.82
CA SER A 99 13.57 -3.05 1.69
C SER A 99 12.44 -3.43 0.72
N LEU A 100 12.36 -4.70 0.32
CA LEU A 100 11.27 -5.19 -0.56
C LEU A 100 9.90 -5.05 0.10
N SER A 101 9.80 -5.31 1.40
CA SER A 101 8.54 -5.12 2.14
C SER A 101 8.12 -3.65 2.19
N ALA A 102 9.06 -2.72 2.34
CA ALA A 102 8.78 -1.28 2.27
C ALA A 102 8.30 -0.86 0.88
N GLN A 103 8.94 -1.35 -0.19
CA GLN A 103 8.51 -1.08 -1.58
C GLN A 103 7.12 -1.65 -1.86
N MET A 104 6.80 -2.84 -1.35
CA MET A 104 5.45 -3.40 -1.43
C MET A 104 4.42 -2.55 -0.69
N GLY A 105 4.79 -2.04 0.49
CA GLY A 105 3.94 -1.11 1.25
C GLY A 105 3.65 0.18 0.49
N THR A 106 4.66 0.77 -0.17
CA THR A 106 4.48 1.95 -1.04
C THR A 106 3.52 1.63 -2.20
N ALA A 107 3.70 0.49 -2.87
CA ALA A 107 2.81 0.05 -3.94
C ALA A 107 1.35 -0.17 -3.44
N ASP A 108 1.16 -0.65 -2.22
CA ASP A 108 -0.17 -0.79 -1.61
C ASP A 108 -0.83 0.57 -1.40
N VAL A 109 -0.10 1.58 -0.92
CA VAL A 109 -0.61 2.96 -0.76
C VAL A 109 -0.98 3.57 -2.12
N GLU A 110 -0.11 3.43 -3.13
CA GLU A 110 -0.41 3.89 -4.50
C GLU A 110 -1.68 3.22 -5.06
N LYS A 111 -1.84 1.91 -4.82
CA LYS A 111 -3.05 1.18 -5.22
C LYS A 111 -4.30 1.73 -4.54
N LEU A 112 -4.23 2.03 -3.25
CA LEU A 112 -5.35 2.65 -2.52
C LEU A 112 -5.72 4.02 -3.09
N GLN A 113 -4.74 4.84 -3.47
CA GLN A 113 -4.99 6.13 -4.12
C GLN A 113 -5.73 5.95 -5.46
N VAL A 114 -5.32 4.97 -6.27
CA VAL A 114 -5.99 4.67 -7.54
C VAL A 114 -7.41 4.15 -7.33
N ILE A 115 -7.63 3.32 -6.31
CA ILE A 115 -8.97 2.84 -5.93
C ILE A 115 -9.87 4.01 -5.50
N ASP A 116 -9.35 4.98 -4.75
CA ASP A 116 -10.10 6.18 -4.38
C ASP A 116 -10.44 7.04 -5.61
N GLN A 117 -9.52 7.17 -6.57
CA GLN A 117 -9.77 7.83 -7.84
C GLN A 117 -10.86 7.11 -8.65
N LEU A 118 -10.81 5.76 -8.73
CA LEU A 118 -11.85 4.95 -9.36
C LEU A 118 -13.22 5.18 -8.72
N ARG A 119 -13.29 5.21 -7.39
CA ARG A 119 -14.53 5.51 -6.68
C ARG A 119 -15.08 6.89 -7.04
N LYS A 120 -14.20 7.89 -7.17
CA LYS A 120 -14.57 9.27 -7.53
C LYS A 120 -14.99 9.43 -8.99
N CYS A 121 -14.66 8.46 -9.86
CA CYS A 121 -15.20 8.45 -11.23
C CYS A 121 -16.71 8.18 -11.28
N HIS A 122 -17.25 7.48 -10.29
CA HIS A 122 -18.68 7.28 -10.12
C HIS A 122 -19.30 8.48 -9.38
N ILE A 123 -19.94 9.36 -10.14
CA ILE A 123 -20.48 10.60 -9.61
C ILE A 123 -21.85 10.33 -9.03
N THR A 124 -21.97 10.45 -7.72
CA THR A 124 -23.22 10.21 -6.99
C THR A 124 -23.84 11.52 -6.51
N SER A 125 -25.17 11.54 -6.38
CA SER A 125 -25.86 12.69 -5.81
C SER A 125 -25.65 12.77 -4.29
N PRO A 126 -25.23 13.94 -3.74
CA PRO A 126 -25.06 14.11 -2.30
C PRO A 126 -26.40 14.28 -1.54
N ILE A 127 -27.48 14.57 -2.25
CA ILE A 127 -28.81 14.79 -1.69
C ILE A 127 -29.89 14.10 -2.54
N SER A 128 -31.03 13.78 -1.92
CA SER A 128 -32.21 13.43 -2.67
C SER A 128 -32.87 14.71 -3.19
N GLY A 129 -33.26 14.73 -4.47
CA GLY A 129 -33.84 15.93 -5.07
C GLY A 129 -34.14 15.78 -6.56
N THR A 130 -34.20 16.91 -7.24
CA THR A 130 -34.40 16.99 -8.69
C THR A 130 -33.17 17.65 -9.31
N VAL A 131 -32.67 17.05 -10.37
CA VAL A 131 -31.59 17.68 -11.19
C VAL A 131 -32.24 18.88 -11.89
N LEU A 132 -31.75 20.07 -11.57
CA LEU A 132 -32.25 21.33 -12.15
C LEU A 132 -31.51 21.68 -13.44
N GLU A 133 -30.22 21.38 -13.47
CA GLU A 133 -29.33 21.78 -14.55
C GLU A 133 -28.21 20.77 -14.72
N LYS A 134 -27.81 20.50 -15.96
CA LYS A 134 -26.71 19.64 -16.36
C LYS A 134 -25.71 20.50 -17.10
N TYR A 135 -24.46 20.50 -16.62
CA TYR A 135 -23.38 21.36 -17.14
C TYR A 135 -22.39 20.62 -18.02
N ALA A 136 -22.49 19.30 -18.11
CA ALA A 136 -21.61 18.50 -18.97
C ALA A 136 -22.42 17.44 -19.71
N GLU A 137 -22.10 17.23 -20.98
CA GLU A 137 -22.71 16.24 -21.85
C GLU A 137 -21.85 14.97 -21.91
N GLN A 138 -22.45 13.88 -22.38
CA GLN A 138 -21.73 12.62 -22.57
C GLN A 138 -20.65 12.79 -23.65
N GLY A 139 -19.42 12.35 -23.34
CA GLY A 139 -18.26 12.51 -24.22
C GLY A 139 -17.53 13.86 -24.06
N GLU A 140 -18.02 14.75 -23.22
CA GLU A 140 -17.35 16.03 -22.95
C GLU A 140 -16.18 15.84 -21.97
N PHE A 141 -15.09 16.57 -22.22
CA PHE A 141 -13.96 16.61 -21.30
C PHE A 141 -14.28 17.50 -20.11
N VAL A 142 -14.12 16.96 -18.91
CA VAL A 142 -14.36 17.66 -17.65
C VAL A 142 -13.08 17.81 -16.83
N MET A 143 -12.91 18.97 -16.20
CA MET A 143 -11.78 19.27 -15.33
C MET A 143 -12.19 19.24 -13.87
N THR A 144 -11.24 18.97 -13.00
CA THR A 144 -11.44 19.03 -11.55
C THR A 144 -11.93 20.44 -11.14
N GLY A 145 -13.01 20.49 -10.37
CA GLY A 145 -13.62 21.74 -9.91
C GLY A 145 -14.74 22.26 -10.79
N LYS A 146 -14.95 21.72 -12.03
CA LYS A 146 -16.10 22.09 -12.86
C LYS A 146 -17.37 21.41 -12.31
N PRO A 147 -18.46 22.14 -12.05
CA PRO A 147 -19.74 21.52 -11.67
C PRO A 147 -20.27 20.71 -12.86
N LEU A 148 -20.79 19.51 -12.58
CA LEU A 148 -21.36 18.61 -13.60
C LEU A 148 -22.88 18.68 -13.67
N PHE A 149 -23.53 18.87 -12.53
CA PHE A 149 -24.98 19.02 -12.44
C PHE A 149 -25.35 19.75 -11.16
N LYS A 150 -26.55 20.32 -11.14
CA LYS A 150 -27.13 21.01 -10.00
C LYS A 150 -28.35 20.24 -9.52
N VAL A 151 -28.35 19.83 -8.26
CA VAL A 151 -29.49 19.15 -7.61
C VAL A 151 -30.05 20.05 -6.55
N ALA A 152 -31.36 20.11 -6.45
CA ALA A 152 -32.04 20.79 -5.36
C ALA A 152 -33.28 20.00 -4.87
N ASP A 153 -33.54 20.11 -3.58
CA ASP A 153 -34.81 19.69 -3.00
C ASP A 153 -35.85 20.75 -3.27
N ILE A 154 -36.76 20.44 -4.20
CA ILE A 154 -37.84 21.35 -4.58
C ILE A 154 -39.11 21.19 -3.72
N GLN A 155 -39.09 20.30 -2.72
CA GLN A 155 -40.21 20.13 -1.81
C GLN A 155 -40.25 21.24 -0.75
N ARG A 156 -39.11 21.90 -0.51
CA ARG A 156 -38.95 22.99 0.44
C ARG A 156 -38.38 24.20 -0.29
N LEU A 157 -39.27 25.12 -0.66
CA LEU A 157 -38.91 26.34 -1.36
C LEU A 157 -39.04 27.53 -0.42
N TYR A 158 -38.06 28.40 -0.41
CA TYR A 158 -38.10 29.68 0.27
C TYR A 158 -38.18 30.79 -0.77
N LEU A 159 -39.28 31.58 -0.71
CA LEU A 159 -39.41 32.77 -1.51
C LEU A 159 -38.93 33.98 -0.68
N ARG A 160 -37.91 34.66 -1.17
CA ARG A 160 -37.51 35.97 -0.63
C ARG A 160 -38.10 37.06 -1.53
N ALA A 161 -39.04 37.81 -1.00
CA ALA A 161 -39.63 38.96 -1.68
C ALA A 161 -39.19 40.24 -0.97
N TYR A 162 -38.80 41.22 -1.73
CA TYR A 162 -38.48 42.56 -1.22
C TYR A 162 -39.73 43.41 -1.44
N ILE A 163 -40.26 43.97 -0.35
CA ILE A 163 -41.45 44.83 -0.39
C ILE A 163 -41.08 46.25 0.03
N THR A 164 -41.71 47.24 -0.58
CA THR A 164 -41.54 48.63 -0.18
C THR A 164 -42.40 48.94 1.07
N SER A 165 -42.00 49.98 1.83
CA SER A 165 -42.74 50.41 3.04
C SER A 165 -44.22 50.66 2.77
N GLN A 166 -44.61 51.12 1.58
CA GLN A 166 -46.00 51.31 1.19
C GLN A 166 -46.79 50.01 0.97
N GLN A 167 -46.10 48.94 0.65
CA GLN A 167 -46.72 47.61 0.43
C GLN A 167 -46.83 46.82 1.73
N LEU A 168 -46.06 47.17 2.76
CA LEU A 168 -46.00 46.45 4.03
C LEU A 168 -47.39 46.40 4.72
N SER A 169 -48.19 47.44 4.60
CA SER A 169 -49.54 47.50 5.17
C SER A 169 -50.54 46.52 4.54
N LYS A 170 -50.23 46.02 3.36
CA LYS A 170 -51.09 45.07 2.61
C LYS A 170 -50.67 43.62 2.79
N VAL A 171 -49.52 43.33 3.40
CA VAL A 171 -48.99 41.99 3.63
C VAL A 171 -49.57 41.44 4.91
N LYS A 172 -50.21 40.30 4.83
CA LYS A 172 -50.72 39.54 5.97
C LYS A 172 -49.91 38.27 6.14
N LEU A 173 -49.56 37.91 7.37
CA LEU A 173 -49.02 36.62 7.73
C LEU A 173 -50.18 35.62 7.67
N GLY A 174 -50.02 34.55 6.86
CA GLY A 174 -51.07 33.56 6.67
C GLY A 174 -50.54 32.17 6.56
#